data_70a1fa9c763973e1a2a7afb2bef9712d
#
_entry.id   70a1fa9c763973e1a2a7afb2bef9712d
#
_cell.length_a   1.000
_cell.length_b   1.000
_cell.length_c   1.000
_cell.angle_alpha   90.00
_cell.angle_beta   90.00
_cell.angle_gamma   90.00
#
_symmetry.space_group_name_H-M   'P 1'
#
loop_
_entity.id
_entity.type
_entity.pdbx_description
1 polymer ?
#
loop_
_entity_poly.entity_id
_entity_poly.type
_entity_poly.pdbx_seq_one_letter_code
_entity_poly.pdbx_strand_id
1 'polypeptide(L)'
;MERAQELRNAVLCSGVLLAFLLLLDWGSGLITPWRAVLWFTLAALLYAVLYPQRVSAGSDWLTTRGLVRGHRVRTDLLVSVRCVEGVSQRLLLRDRLGGRAEIDPEVLVRHPHLWLCLERGARKAAADGSLLCGATALRRLSERVNRETARAVFRISGLD
;
A
#
# COMPACT_ATOMS: atom_id res chain seq x y z
N MET A 1 4.39 11.46 10.67
CA MET A 1 3.11 12.08 11.08
C MET A 1 1.92 11.63 10.21
N GLU A 2 2.09 11.36 8.92
CA GLU A 2 1.00 10.91 8.03
C GLU A 2 0.32 9.60 8.44
N ARG A 3 1.06 8.62 8.95
CA ARG A 3 0.51 7.31 9.36
C ARG A 3 -0.52 7.39 10.48
N ALA A 4 -0.32 8.31 11.43
CA ALA A 4 -1.29 8.54 12.50
C ALA A 4 -2.58 9.18 11.95
N GLN A 5 -2.46 9.93 10.86
CA GLN A 5 -3.56 10.59 10.19
C GLN A 5 -4.41 9.62 9.38
N GLU A 6 -3.79 8.67 8.68
CA GLU A 6 -4.50 7.61 7.94
C GLU A 6 -5.27 6.68 8.89
N LEU A 7 -4.63 6.23 9.97
CA LEU A 7 -5.31 5.45 11.00
C LEU A 7 -6.46 6.23 11.66
N ARG A 8 -6.23 7.50 11.97
CA ARG A 8 -7.26 8.36 12.55
C ARG A 8 -8.43 8.55 11.61
N ASN A 9 -8.17 8.73 10.31
CA ASN A 9 -9.23 8.85 9.31
C ASN A 9 -10.03 7.55 9.18
N ALA A 10 -9.37 6.39 9.15
CA ALA A 10 -10.04 5.09 9.12
C ALA A 10 -10.92 4.87 10.35
N VAL A 11 -10.42 5.20 11.55
CA VAL A 11 -11.19 5.12 12.81
C VAL A 11 -12.35 6.12 12.82
N LEU A 12 -12.13 7.36 12.37
CA LEU A 12 -13.17 8.37 12.29
C LEU A 12 -14.27 7.96 11.31
N CYS A 13 -13.93 7.51 10.09
CA CYS A 13 -14.93 7.08 9.12
C CYS A 13 -15.76 5.90 9.61
N SER A 14 -15.11 4.88 10.19
CA SER A 14 -15.84 3.73 10.74
C SER A 14 -16.66 4.08 11.96
N GLY A 15 -16.17 4.98 12.84
CA GLY A 15 -16.86 5.47 14.00
C GLY A 15 -18.09 6.34 13.66
N VAL A 16 -17.95 7.24 12.69
CA VAL A 16 -19.07 8.07 12.19
C VAL A 16 -20.15 7.19 11.56
N LEU A 17 -19.77 6.20 10.75
CA LEU A 17 -20.73 5.25 10.17
C LEU A 17 -21.48 4.50 11.27
N LEU A 18 -20.76 3.97 12.27
CA LEU A 18 -21.37 3.24 13.38
C LEU A 18 -22.33 4.13 14.17
N ALA A 19 -21.90 5.34 14.52
CA ALA A 19 -22.74 6.32 15.25
C ALA A 19 -24.00 6.67 14.46
N PHE A 20 -23.87 6.88 13.14
CA PHE A 20 -25.01 7.19 12.27
C PHE A 20 -26.00 6.02 12.19
N LEU A 21 -25.52 4.78 12.06
CA LEU A 21 -26.38 3.59 12.02
C LEU A 21 -27.09 3.35 13.35
N LEU A 22 -26.42 3.58 14.49
CA LEU A 22 -27.02 3.47 15.81
C LEU A 22 -28.07 4.58 16.06
N LEU A 23 -27.83 5.79 15.57
CA LEU A 23 -28.78 6.90 15.65
C LEU A 23 -30.06 6.62 14.86
N LEU A 24 -29.93 6.07 13.66
CA LEU A 24 -31.08 5.65 12.84
C LEU A 24 -31.89 4.55 13.53
N ASP A 25 -31.22 3.59 14.13
CA ASP A 25 -31.87 2.49 14.84
C ASP A 25 -32.56 2.97 16.13
N TRP A 26 -31.94 3.93 16.83
CA TRP A 26 -32.53 4.58 17.99
C TRP A 26 -33.82 5.35 17.63
N GLY A 27 -33.77 6.13 16.53
CA GLY A 27 -34.92 6.90 16.05
C GLY A 27 -36.08 6.02 15.59
N SER A 28 -35.81 4.77 15.16
CA SER A 28 -36.85 3.83 14.77
C SER A 28 -37.47 3.03 15.94
N GLY A 29 -36.92 3.14 17.16
CA GLY A 29 -37.39 2.43 18.35
C GLY A 29 -37.22 0.91 18.30
N LEU A 30 -36.52 0.38 17.31
CA LEU A 30 -36.37 -1.07 17.03
C LEU A 30 -34.96 -1.58 17.37
N ILE A 31 -34.39 -1.13 18.49
CA ILE A 31 -33.08 -1.62 18.92
C ILE A 31 -33.21 -3.07 19.34
N THR A 32 -32.76 -3.98 18.47
CA THR A 32 -32.62 -5.39 18.80
C THR A 32 -31.14 -5.74 18.89
N PRO A 33 -30.72 -6.65 19.80
CA PRO A 33 -29.30 -7.00 19.96
C PRO A 33 -28.70 -7.56 18.67
N TRP A 34 -29.48 -8.22 17.85
CA TRP A 34 -29.07 -8.71 16.51
C TRP A 34 -28.64 -7.60 15.57
N ARG A 35 -29.41 -6.50 15.52
CA ARG A 35 -29.08 -5.35 14.65
C ARG A 35 -27.82 -4.64 15.12
N ALA A 36 -27.64 -4.49 16.43
CA ALA A 36 -26.41 -3.93 16.99
C ALA A 36 -25.19 -4.76 16.57
N VAL A 37 -25.25 -6.08 16.66
CA VAL A 37 -24.16 -6.97 16.18
C VAL A 37 -23.89 -6.77 14.69
N LEU A 38 -24.93 -6.65 13.88
CA LEU A 38 -24.79 -6.40 12.44
C LEU A 38 -24.05 -5.08 12.16
N TRP A 39 -24.42 -3.99 12.85
CA TRP A 39 -23.80 -2.68 12.69
C TRP A 39 -22.33 -2.66 13.13
N PHE A 40 -22.03 -3.30 14.27
CA PHE A 40 -20.66 -3.49 14.71
C PHE A 40 -19.83 -4.28 13.71
N THR A 41 -20.39 -5.35 13.15
CA THR A 41 -19.70 -6.17 12.13
C THR A 41 -19.43 -5.36 10.88
N LEU A 42 -20.39 -4.55 10.43
CA LEU A 42 -20.23 -3.70 9.25
C LEU A 42 -19.16 -2.62 9.47
N ALA A 43 -19.15 -1.97 10.63
CA ALA A 43 -18.15 -0.98 11.00
C ALA A 43 -16.75 -1.61 11.12
N ALA A 44 -16.65 -2.81 11.70
CA ALA A 44 -15.40 -3.56 11.78
C ALA A 44 -14.89 -3.97 10.38
N LEU A 45 -15.80 -4.38 9.49
CA LEU A 45 -15.47 -4.70 8.10
C LEU A 45 -14.95 -3.46 7.36
N LEU A 46 -15.63 -2.32 7.51
CA LEU A 46 -15.19 -1.07 6.92
C LEU A 46 -13.81 -0.67 7.44
N TYR A 47 -13.60 -0.75 8.75
CA TYR A 47 -12.28 -0.50 9.34
C TYR A 47 -11.20 -1.43 8.77
N ALA A 48 -11.52 -2.72 8.61
CA ALA A 48 -10.61 -3.69 8.03
C ALA A 48 -10.23 -3.36 6.58
N VAL A 49 -11.18 -2.88 5.80
CA VAL A 49 -10.95 -2.46 4.40
C VAL A 49 -10.14 -1.16 4.32
N LEU A 50 -10.40 -0.21 5.21
CA LEU A 50 -9.69 1.07 5.26
C LEU A 50 -8.31 0.96 5.93
N TYR A 51 -8.00 -0.20 6.55
CA TYR A 51 -6.74 -0.37 7.26
C TYR A 51 -5.54 -0.26 6.31
N PRO A 52 -4.62 0.71 6.53
CA PRO A 52 -3.53 0.96 5.60
C PRO A 52 -2.55 -0.21 5.59
N GLN A 53 -2.19 -0.65 4.38
CA GLN A 53 -1.18 -1.69 4.20
C GLN A 53 0.19 -1.16 4.64
N ARG A 54 0.87 -1.91 5.50
CA ARG A 54 2.21 -1.55 5.97
C ARG A 54 3.25 -2.11 5.03
N VAL A 55 4.02 -1.23 4.42
CA VAL A 55 5.20 -1.60 3.64
C VAL A 55 6.44 -1.25 4.48
N SER A 56 7.30 -2.22 4.69
CA SER A 56 8.58 -2.03 5.36
C SER A 56 9.69 -2.57 4.46
N ALA A 57 10.76 -1.81 4.31
CA ALA A 57 11.94 -2.20 3.55
C ALA A 57 13.14 -2.30 4.48
N GLY A 58 13.96 -3.32 4.26
CA GLY A 58 15.31 -3.41 4.77
C GLY A 58 16.32 -3.29 3.64
N SER A 59 17.60 -3.57 3.91
CA SER A 59 18.68 -3.48 2.91
C SER A 59 18.43 -4.36 1.68
N ASP A 60 17.92 -5.58 1.88
CA ASP A 60 17.78 -6.61 0.83
C ASP A 60 16.41 -7.29 0.82
N TRP A 61 15.44 -6.75 1.55
CA TRP A 61 14.10 -7.32 1.63
C TRP A 61 13.03 -6.24 1.71
N LEU A 62 11.86 -6.59 1.23
CA LEU A 62 10.68 -5.76 1.29
C LEU A 62 9.53 -6.61 1.82
N THR A 63 8.87 -6.10 2.87
CA THR A 63 7.73 -6.78 3.49
C THR A 63 6.50 -5.91 3.33
N THR A 64 5.45 -6.49 2.74
CA THR A 64 4.11 -5.91 2.75
C THR A 64 3.30 -6.62 3.82
N ARG A 65 2.78 -5.88 4.79
CA ARG A 65 1.88 -6.40 5.81
C ARG A 65 0.49 -5.83 5.58
N GLY A 66 -0.40 -6.69 5.06
CA GLY A 66 -1.83 -6.45 5.11
C GLY A 66 -2.44 -6.98 6.42
N LEU A 67 -3.74 -6.78 6.59
CA LEU A 67 -4.46 -7.22 7.81
C LEU A 67 -4.40 -8.74 8.02
N VAL A 68 -4.42 -9.53 6.93
CA VAL A 68 -4.55 -11.00 6.97
C VAL A 68 -3.26 -11.71 6.61
N ARG A 69 -2.42 -11.16 5.74
CA ARG A 69 -1.19 -11.81 5.26
C ARG A 69 -0.04 -10.83 5.11
N GLY A 70 1.10 -11.16 5.72
CA GLY A 70 2.36 -10.50 5.45
C GLY A 70 3.12 -11.26 4.36
N HIS A 71 3.53 -10.56 3.31
CA HIS A 71 4.37 -11.12 2.26
C HIS A 71 5.75 -10.49 2.33
N ARG A 72 6.76 -11.33 2.32
CA ARG A 72 8.17 -10.90 2.30
C ARG A 72 8.80 -11.32 0.99
N VAL A 73 9.47 -10.39 0.34
CA VAL A 73 10.20 -10.61 -0.91
C VAL A 73 11.63 -10.12 -0.72
N ARG A 74 12.57 -10.89 -1.20
CA ARG A 74 13.97 -10.48 -1.30
C ARG A 74 14.18 -9.65 -2.55
N THR A 75 14.59 -8.41 -2.38
CA THR A 75 14.80 -7.47 -3.50
C THR A 75 16.07 -7.78 -4.29
N ASP A 76 17.06 -8.39 -3.64
CA ASP A 76 18.31 -8.83 -4.25
C ASP A 76 18.18 -10.12 -5.12
N LEU A 77 17.09 -10.87 -4.94
CA LEU A 77 16.82 -12.12 -5.67
C LEU A 77 15.55 -12.01 -6.54
N LEU A 78 15.23 -10.82 -7.01
CA LEU A 78 14.06 -10.62 -7.87
C LEU A 78 14.20 -11.37 -9.19
N VAL A 79 13.13 -12.08 -9.55
CA VAL A 79 13.00 -12.81 -10.81
C VAL A 79 12.05 -12.10 -11.75
N SER A 80 10.97 -11.53 -11.22
CA SER A 80 9.95 -10.89 -12.04
C SER A 80 9.37 -9.68 -11.33
N VAL A 81 9.26 -8.58 -12.08
CA VAL A 81 8.56 -7.37 -11.70
C VAL A 81 7.50 -7.09 -12.76
N ARG A 82 6.23 -7.12 -12.38
CA ARG A 82 5.12 -6.87 -13.29
C ARG A 82 4.25 -5.74 -12.76
N CYS A 83 3.95 -4.79 -13.62
CA CYS A 83 2.93 -3.80 -13.35
C CYS A 83 1.60 -4.32 -13.94
N VAL A 84 0.62 -4.54 -13.09
CA VAL A 84 -0.73 -4.93 -13.50
C VAL A 84 -1.56 -3.66 -13.56
N GLU A 85 -2.08 -3.36 -14.73
CA GLU A 85 -2.98 -2.26 -14.99
C GLU A 85 -4.41 -2.75 -14.74
N GLY A 86 -5.12 -2.11 -13.84
CA GLY A 86 -6.51 -2.38 -13.49
C GLY A 86 -7.14 -1.12 -12.92
N VAL A 87 -8.22 -1.26 -12.17
CA VAL A 87 -8.86 -0.14 -11.45
C VAL A 87 -7.86 0.55 -10.50
N SER A 88 -6.94 -0.21 -9.93
CA SER A 88 -5.74 0.30 -9.26
C SER A 88 -4.50 -0.36 -9.84
N GLN A 89 -3.47 0.44 -10.16
CA GLN A 89 -2.19 -0.11 -10.61
C GLN A 89 -1.54 -0.86 -9.46
N ARG A 90 -1.04 -2.08 -9.73
CA ARG A 90 -0.37 -2.90 -8.75
C ARG A 90 0.96 -3.42 -9.27
N LEU A 91 1.97 -3.33 -8.43
CA LEU A 91 3.30 -3.85 -8.71
C LEU A 91 3.45 -5.22 -8.06
N LEU A 92 3.54 -6.26 -8.89
CA LEU A 92 3.77 -7.63 -8.44
C LEU A 92 5.27 -7.92 -8.49
N LEU A 93 5.84 -8.21 -7.34
CA LEU A 93 7.22 -8.62 -7.18
C LEU A 93 7.26 -10.11 -6.88
N ARG A 94 8.21 -10.81 -7.53
CA ARG A 94 8.46 -12.23 -7.26
C ARG A 94 9.95 -12.46 -7.15
N ASP A 95 10.36 -13.15 -6.09
CA ASP A 95 11.75 -13.56 -5.90
C ASP A 95 11.99 -15.02 -6.28
N ARG A 96 13.26 -15.41 -6.30
CA ARG A 96 13.71 -16.76 -6.63
C ARG A 96 13.32 -17.80 -5.56
N LEU A 97 13.06 -17.36 -4.34
CA LEU A 97 12.66 -18.23 -3.22
C LEU A 97 11.15 -18.49 -3.18
N GLY A 98 10.39 -17.97 -4.16
CA GLY A 98 8.94 -18.11 -4.24
C GLY A 98 8.18 -17.04 -3.47
N GLY A 99 8.87 -16.09 -2.84
CA GLY A 99 8.25 -14.93 -2.20
C GLY A 99 7.53 -14.08 -3.24
N ARG A 100 6.35 -13.58 -2.86
CA ARG A 100 5.54 -12.68 -3.69
C ARG A 100 5.14 -11.49 -2.85
N ALA A 101 5.24 -10.30 -3.42
CA ALA A 101 4.70 -9.09 -2.80
C ALA A 101 3.92 -8.29 -3.83
N GLU A 102 2.85 -7.71 -3.38
CA GLU A 102 2.03 -6.80 -4.14
C GLU A 102 2.10 -5.43 -3.47
N ILE A 103 2.48 -4.42 -4.24
CA ILE A 103 2.72 -3.07 -3.74
C ILE A 103 1.98 -2.10 -4.63
N ASP A 104 1.34 -1.12 -4.03
CA ASP A 104 0.81 0.02 -4.74
C ASP A 104 2.00 0.91 -5.17
N PRO A 105 2.18 1.18 -6.48
CA PRO A 105 3.22 2.09 -6.97
C PRO A 105 3.17 3.47 -6.30
N GLU A 106 2.01 3.92 -5.89
CA GLU A 106 1.83 5.21 -5.23
C GLU A 106 2.52 5.28 -3.86
N VAL A 107 2.60 4.15 -3.15
CA VAL A 107 3.37 4.04 -1.90
C VAL A 107 4.87 4.28 -2.14
N LEU A 108 5.40 3.80 -3.28
CA LEU A 108 6.80 4.00 -3.64
C LEU A 108 7.07 5.45 -4.05
N VAL A 109 6.10 6.11 -4.67
CA VAL A 109 6.17 7.54 -5.01
C VAL A 109 6.16 8.40 -3.74
N ARG A 110 5.28 8.11 -2.81
CA ARG A 110 5.18 8.84 -1.52
C ARG A 110 6.37 8.59 -0.60
N HIS A 111 7.03 7.44 -0.72
CA HIS A 111 8.16 7.06 0.12
C HIS A 111 9.41 6.76 -0.74
N PRO A 112 10.16 7.78 -1.18
CA PRO A 112 11.30 7.61 -2.08
C PRO A 112 12.37 6.65 -1.55
N HIS A 113 12.52 6.54 -0.22
CA HIS A 113 13.47 5.59 0.38
C HIS A 113 13.10 4.12 0.09
N LEU A 114 11.80 3.79 0.02
CA LEU A 114 11.34 2.44 -0.36
C LEU A 114 11.66 2.16 -1.81
N TRP A 115 11.49 3.17 -2.67
CA TRP A 115 11.87 3.07 -4.08
C TRP A 115 13.37 2.82 -4.24
N LEU A 116 14.22 3.59 -3.55
CA LEU A 116 15.67 3.42 -3.61
C LEU A 116 16.13 2.04 -3.16
N CYS A 117 15.49 1.46 -2.14
CA CYS A 117 15.77 0.08 -1.70
C CYS A 117 15.37 -0.94 -2.77
N LEU A 118 14.19 -0.78 -3.37
CA LEU A 118 13.71 -1.66 -4.45
C LEU A 118 14.61 -1.55 -5.69
N GLU A 119 14.94 -0.34 -6.11
CA GLU A 119 15.77 -0.08 -7.30
C GLU A 119 17.18 -0.65 -7.14
N ARG A 120 17.79 -0.47 -5.96
CA ARG A 120 19.10 -1.05 -5.66
C ARG A 120 19.08 -2.58 -5.72
N GLY A 121 18.09 -3.20 -5.09
CA GLY A 121 17.90 -4.64 -5.13
C GLY A 121 17.65 -5.15 -6.56
N ALA A 122 16.81 -4.48 -7.33
CA ALA A 122 16.51 -4.84 -8.69
C ALA A 122 17.72 -4.69 -9.62
N ARG A 123 18.56 -3.66 -9.43
CA ARG A 123 19.84 -3.52 -10.18
C ARG A 123 20.78 -4.65 -9.85
N LYS A 124 20.90 -5.05 -8.59
CA LYS A 124 21.71 -6.20 -8.17
C LYS A 124 21.19 -7.49 -8.81
N ALA A 125 19.89 -7.73 -8.72
CA ALA A 125 19.26 -8.89 -9.36
C ALA A 125 19.44 -8.91 -10.90
N ALA A 126 19.45 -7.75 -11.54
CA ALA A 126 19.73 -7.64 -12.98
C ALA A 126 21.20 -7.94 -13.30
N ALA A 127 22.14 -7.43 -12.50
CA ALA A 127 23.57 -7.68 -12.64
C ALA A 127 23.90 -9.18 -12.45
N ASP A 128 23.25 -9.83 -11.50
CA ASP A 128 23.39 -11.27 -11.22
C ASP A 128 22.60 -12.15 -12.23
N GLY A 129 21.91 -11.55 -13.20
CA GLY A 129 21.12 -12.27 -14.22
C GLY A 129 19.88 -12.96 -13.68
N SER A 130 19.47 -12.70 -12.44
CA SER A 130 18.28 -13.29 -11.82
C SER A 130 16.98 -12.62 -12.27
N LEU A 131 17.02 -11.34 -12.65
CA LEU A 131 15.85 -10.59 -13.10
C LEU A 131 15.51 -10.94 -14.57
N LEU A 132 14.59 -11.87 -14.76
CA LEU A 132 14.17 -12.33 -16.09
C LEU A 132 13.19 -11.38 -16.79
N CYS A 133 12.32 -10.73 -16.01
CA CYS A 133 11.27 -9.86 -16.54
C CYS A 133 11.08 -8.61 -15.66
N GLY A 134 10.82 -7.46 -16.31
CA GLY A 134 10.38 -6.27 -15.57
C GLY A 134 11.29 -5.05 -15.65
N ALA A 135 12.38 -5.09 -16.39
CA ALA A 135 13.25 -3.93 -16.59
C ALA A 135 12.49 -2.70 -17.14
N THR A 136 11.56 -2.92 -18.07
CA THR A 136 10.72 -1.85 -18.63
C THR A 136 9.74 -1.29 -17.59
N ALA A 137 9.15 -2.17 -16.76
CA ALA A 137 8.24 -1.74 -15.69
C ALA A 137 8.98 -0.89 -14.63
N LEU A 138 10.17 -1.32 -14.24
CA LEU A 138 11.03 -0.58 -13.32
C LEU A 138 11.44 0.79 -13.88
N ARG A 139 11.79 0.86 -15.17
CA ARG A 139 12.15 2.13 -15.83
C ARG A 139 10.97 3.10 -15.85
N ARG A 140 9.78 2.65 -16.23
CA ARG A 140 8.57 3.50 -16.20
C ARG A 140 8.26 4.00 -14.80
N LEU A 141 8.43 3.15 -13.80
CA LEU A 141 8.22 3.51 -12.40
C LEU A 141 9.28 4.53 -11.92
N SER A 142 10.55 4.35 -12.29
CA SER A 142 11.63 5.31 -12.03
C SER A 142 11.31 6.69 -12.59
N GLU A 143 10.88 6.76 -13.85
CA GLU A 143 10.49 8.01 -14.49
C GLU A 143 9.30 8.69 -13.78
N ARG A 144 8.35 7.90 -13.28
CA ARG A 144 7.21 8.42 -12.51
C ARG A 144 7.64 8.98 -11.15
N VAL A 145 8.44 8.20 -10.39
CA VAL A 145 8.95 8.64 -9.08
C VAL A 145 9.79 9.91 -9.23
N ASN A 146 10.67 9.96 -10.21
CA ASN A 146 11.50 11.14 -10.46
C ASN A 146 10.67 12.38 -10.82
N ARG A 147 9.64 12.24 -11.64
CA ARG A 147 8.74 13.34 -11.98
C ARG A 147 7.98 13.87 -10.77
N GLU A 148 7.46 12.98 -9.92
CA GLU A 148 6.72 13.41 -8.72
C GLU A 148 7.66 14.03 -7.68
N THR A 149 8.85 13.48 -7.52
CA THR A 149 9.89 14.06 -6.64
C THR A 149 10.29 15.46 -7.12
N ALA A 150 10.53 15.61 -8.42
CA ALA A 150 10.85 16.93 -9.01
C ALA A 150 9.72 17.94 -8.78
N ARG A 151 8.45 17.56 -9.01
CA ARG A 151 7.29 18.41 -8.73
C ARG A 151 7.19 18.80 -7.26
N ALA A 152 7.47 17.88 -6.35
CA ALA A 152 7.45 18.15 -4.92
C ALA A 152 8.53 19.17 -4.54
N VAL A 153 9.73 19.05 -5.11
CA VAL A 153 10.83 20.02 -4.91
C VAL A 153 10.48 21.41 -5.46
N PHE A 154 9.94 21.49 -6.68
CA PHE A 154 9.52 22.76 -7.27
C PHE A 154 8.45 23.47 -6.42
N ARG A 155 7.46 22.72 -5.92
CA ARG A 155 6.40 23.26 -5.05
C ARG A 155 6.97 23.82 -3.73
N ILE A 156 7.97 23.16 -3.15
CA ILE A 156 8.61 23.62 -1.90
C ILE A 156 9.49 24.85 -2.16
N SER A 157 10.09 24.93 -3.35
CA SER A 157 10.98 26.02 -3.73
C SER A 157 10.24 27.31 -4.14
N GLY A 158 8.90 27.29 -4.19
CA GLY A 158 8.09 28.47 -4.53
C GLY A 158 8.29 28.99 -5.95
N LEU A 159 8.78 28.16 -6.85
CA LEU A 159 8.98 28.45 -8.27
C LEU A 159 7.74 27.94 -9.05
N ASP A 160 6.58 28.57 -8.81
CA ASP A 160 5.41 28.48 -9.68
C ASP A 160 5.45 29.57 -10.74
#